data_ea9d52eaa7864294465c4898a5968ab4
#
_entry.id   ea9d52eaa7864294465c4898a5968ab4
#
_cell.length_a   1.000
_cell.length_b   1.000
_cell.length_c   1.000
_cell.angle_alpha   90.00
_cell.angle_beta   90.00
_cell.angle_gamma   90.00
#
_symmetry.space_group_name_H-M   'P 1'
#
loop_
_entity.id
_entity.type
_entity.pdbx_description
1 polymer ?
#
loop_
_entity_poly.entity_id
_entity_poly.type
_entity_poly.pdbx_seq_one_letter_code
_entity_poly.pdbx_strand_id
1 'polypeptide(L)'
;MAALTMAACGNKEESSSSKEQAVREAMGDYLVKEIGAHYLQGELCVPTLMIVAGEENGDETQVWCDCWVDWYRVAGDTLKTVSGGNHSGLMTIRMQDGKPVVTAFEQTTDGAGFLPSAKRIFGQHFDVYERMHASQDVRDAARKEQLKEYVSRRGLNVSYYQDYGWDAVEL
;
A
#
# COMPACT_ATOMS: atom_id res chain seq x y z
N MET A 1 -22.44 36.58 -32.39
CA MET A 1 -21.67 35.34 -32.53
C MET A 1 -20.87 35.14 -31.27
N ALA A 2 -21.38 34.25 -30.41
CA ALA A 2 -20.70 33.88 -29.15
C ALA A 2 -19.95 32.58 -29.39
N ALA A 3 -18.62 32.62 -29.29
CA ALA A 3 -17.81 31.43 -29.32
C ALA A 3 -17.65 30.89 -27.89
N LEU A 4 -18.21 29.72 -27.68
CA LEU A 4 -18.16 28.93 -26.45
C LEU A 4 -16.78 28.27 -26.36
N THR A 5 -15.97 28.66 -25.40
CA THR A 5 -14.76 27.92 -25.02
C THR A 5 -15.07 27.14 -23.76
N MET A 6 -15.46 25.89 -23.94
CA MET A 6 -15.58 24.90 -22.86
C MET A 6 -14.43 23.90 -22.93
N ALA A 7 -13.95 23.56 -21.75
CA ALA A 7 -13.27 22.31 -21.37
C ALA A 7 -11.76 22.16 -21.64
N ALA A 8 -10.99 22.41 -20.60
CA ALA A 8 -9.64 21.86 -20.45
C ALA A 8 -9.32 21.42 -19.00
N CYS A 9 -10.32 21.26 -18.10
CA CYS A 9 -10.06 20.84 -16.72
C CYS A 9 -10.23 19.32 -16.46
N GLY A 10 -11.00 18.60 -17.27
CA GLY A 10 -11.28 17.17 -17.03
C GLY A 10 -10.08 16.23 -17.27
N ASN A 11 -9.26 16.50 -18.29
CA ASN A 11 -8.17 15.58 -18.68
C ASN A 11 -6.97 15.53 -17.72
N LYS A 12 -6.78 16.53 -16.87
CA LYS A 12 -5.61 16.62 -16.00
C LYS A 12 -5.82 15.85 -14.68
N GLU A 13 -7.03 15.85 -14.16
CA GLU A 13 -7.41 15.13 -12.92
C GLU A 13 -7.54 13.62 -13.20
N GLU A 14 -8.15 13.22 -14.31
CA GLU A 14 -8.23 11.79 -14.71
C GLU A 14 -6.86 11.18 -14.98
N SER A 15 -5.94 11.93 -15.61
CA SER A 15 -4.57 11.48 -15.86
C SER A 15 -3.75 11.34 -14.58
N SER A 16 -3.96 12.22 -13.59
CA SER A 16 -3.29 12.15 -12.28
C SER A 16 -3.78 10.94 -11.47
N SER A 17 -5.08 10.71 -11.43
CA SER A 17 -5.69 9.57 -10.74
C SER A 17 -5.24 8.22 -11.32
N SER A 18 -5.17 8.12 -12.64
CA SER A 18 -4.71 6.88 -13.29
C SER A 18 -3.23 6.60 -13.05
N LYS A 19 -2.39 7.65 -12.98
CA LYS A 19 -0.96 7.52 -12.65
C LYS A 19 -0.77 7.08 -11.20
N GLU A 20 -1.49 7.68 -10.28
CA GLU A 20 -1.45 7.31 -8.86
C GLU A 20 -1.88 5.85 -8.66
N GLN A 21 -2.95 5.42 -9.32
CA GLN A 21 -3.40 4.04 -9.28
C GLN A 21 -2.34 3.07 -9.81
N ALA A 22 -1.68 3.39 -10.93
CA ALA A 22 -0.63 2.56 -11.50
C ALA A 22 0.59 2.46 -10.56
N VAL A 23 0.94 3.55 -9.86
CA VAL A 23 2.00 3.54 -8.84
C VAL A 23 1.61 2.64 -7.66
N ARG A 24 0.39 2.73 -7.15
CA ARG A 24 -0.11 1.85 -6.08
C ARG A 24 -0.09 0.38 -6.48
N GLU A 25 -0.47 0.06 -7.70
CA GLU A 25 -0.41 -1.31 -8.23
C GLU A 25 1.04 -1.82 -8.30
N ALA A 26 1.98 -1.01 -8.80
CA ALA A 26 3.39 -1.39 -8.83
C ALA A 26 3.98 -1.62 -7.43
N MET A 27 3.60 -0.79 -6.45
CA MET A 27 3.99 -1.00 -5.04
C MET A 27 3.41 -2.31 -4.48
N GLY A 28 2.13 -2.58 -4.74
CA GLY A 28 1.47 -3.82 -4.32
C GLY A 28 2.11 -5.06 -4.92
N ASP A 29 2.38 -5.06 -6.22
CA ASP A 29 3.04 -6.15 -6.93
C ASP A 29 4.45 -6.42 -6.38
N TYR A 30 5.23 -5.35 -6.12
CA TYR A 30 6.54 -5.46 -5.50
C TYR A 30 6.46 -6.09 -4.09
N LEU A 31 5.54 -5.61 -3.25
CA LEU A 31 5.37 -6.12 -1.90
C LEU A 31 4.97 -7.61 -1.89
N VAL A 32 4.07 -8.02 -2.77
CA VAL A 32 3.68 -9.43 -2.89
C VAL A 32 4.86 -10.29 -3.32
N LYS A 33 5.58 -9.85 -4.35
CA LYS A 33 6.64 -10.64 -5.00
C LYS A 33 7.93 -10.68 -4.18
N GLU A 34 8.39 -9.53 -3.70
CA GLU A 34 9.72 -9.41 -3.09
C GLU A 34 9.66 -9.54 -1.55
N ILE A 35 8.57 -9.10 -0.91
CA ILE A 35 8.41 -9.15 0.54
C ILE A 35 7.57 -10.35 0.97
N GLY A 36 6.40 -10.54 0.33
CA GLY A 36 5.49 -11.64 0.63
C GLY A 36 6.13 -13.01 0.48
N ALA A 37 7.08 -13.16 -0.45
CA ALA A 37 7.81 -14.41 -0.67
C ALA A 37 8.62 -14.90 0.55
N HIS A 38 8.93 -14.02 1.49
CA HIS A 38 9.70 -14.34 2.70
C HIS A 38 8.84 -14.82 3.88
N TYR A 39 7.52 -14.74 3.76
CA TYR A 39 6.57 -15.18 4.77
C TYR A 39 6.06 -16.61 4.53
N LEU A 40 5.47 -17.21 5.57
CA LEU A 40 4.70 -18.43 5.40
C LEU A 40 3.49 -18.14 4.50
N GLN A 41 3.48 -18.75 3.32
CA GLN A 41 2.49 -18.46 2.31
C GLN A 41 1.11 -19.06 2.66
N GLY A 42 0.07 -18.27 2.41
CA GLY A 42 -1.32 -18.68 2.39
C GLY A 42 -1.82 -18.82 0.94
N GLU A 43 -3.13 -18.71 0.76
CA GLU A 43 -3.76 -18.75 -0.57
C GLU A 43 -3.70 -17.40 -1.27
N LEU A 44 -3.75 -16.30 -0.50
CA LEU A 44 -3.81 -14.92 -0.99
C LEU A 44 -2.82 -14.05 -0.21
N CYS A 45 -2.00 -13.30 -0.93
CA CYS A 45 -1.15 -12.25 -0.36
C CYS A 45 -1.78 -10.88 -0.69
N VAL A 46 -2.14 -10.12 0.31
CA VAL A 46 -2.77 -8.80 0.13
C VAL A 46 -2.01 -7.77 0.94
N PRO A 47 -1.27 -6.86 0.27
CA PRO A 47 -0.62 -5.76 0.97
C PRO A 47 -1.64 -4.69 1.36
N THR A 48 -1.40 -4.03 2.50
CA THR A 48 -2.08 -2.81 2.91
C THR A 48 -1.13 -1.65 2.73
N LEU A 49 -1.46 -0.73 1.82
CA LEU A 49 -0.64 0.43 1.47
C LEU A 49 -1.12 1.67 2.22
N MET A 50 -0.30 2.21 3.11
CA MET A 50 -0.51 3.51 3.73
C MET A 50 0.59 4.46 3.26
N ILE A 51 0.21 5.43 2.42
CA ILE A 51 1.15 6.40 1.85
C ILE A 51 1.27 7.59 2.79
N VAL A 52 2.50 7.88 3.22
CA VAL A 52 2.85 9.01 4.08
C VAL A 52 3.08 10.27 3.25
N ALA A 53 3.84 10.14 2.16
CA ALA A 53 4.14 11.21 1.23
C ALA A 53 4.58 10.66 -0.14
N GLY A 54 4.47 11.47 -1.17
CA GLY A 54 5.00 11.17 -2.51
C GLY A 54 5.62 12.40 -3.14
N GLU A 55 6.78 12.25 -3.77
CA GLU A 55 7.50 13.31 -4.46
C GLU A 55 7.96 12.83 -5.84
N GLU A 56 7.76 13.67 -6.86
CA GLU A 56 8.22 13.42 -8.22
C GLU A 56 9.51 14.21 -8.49
N ASN A 57 10.56 13.52 -8.90
CA ASN A 57 11.86 14.08 -9.24
C ASN A 57 12.28 13.59 -10.65
N GLY A 58 11.88 14.31 -11.70
CA GLY A 58 12.14 13.91 -13.08
C GLY A 58 11.47 12.58 -13.42
N ASP A 59 12.28 11.56 -13.74
CA ASP A 59 11.81 10.22 -14.12
C ASP A 59 11.58 9.28 -12.91
N GLU A 60 11.74 9.80 -11.71
CA GLU A 60 11.65 9.05 -10.47
C GLU A 60 10.51 9.57 -9.61
N THR A 61 9.75 8.67 -9.03
CA THR A 61 8.76 8.95 -7.98
C THR A 61 9.26 8.31 -6.67
N GLN A 62 9.40 9.11 -5.64
CA GLN A 62 9.71 8.68 -4.29
C GLN A 62 8.42 8.60 -3.48
N VAL A 63 8.17 7.45 -2.83
CA VAL A 63 6.98 7.23 -2.02
C VAL A 63 7.39 6.74 -0.64
N TRP A 64 7.18 7.58 0.38
CA TRP A 64 7.29 7.17 1.77
C TRP A 64 6.02 6.45 2.19
N CYS A 65 6.16 5.26 2.71
CA CYS A 65 5.01 4.41 3.03
C CYS A 65 5.19 3.63 4.33
N ASP A 66 4.05 3.31 4.95
CA ASP A 66 3.92 2.37 6.05
C ASP A 66 3.03 1.23 5.57
N CYS A 67 3.64 0.14 5.11
CA CYS A 67 2.93 -0.94 4.46
C CYS A 67 2.86 -2.17 5.37
N TRP A 68 1.80 -2.95 5.19
CA TRP A 68 1.67 -4.28 5.77
C TRP A 68 1.55 -5.30 4.63
N VAL A 69 2.13 -6.47 4.81
CA VAL A 69 2.04 -7.58 3.85
C VAL A 69 1.51 -8.78 4.59
N ASP A 70 0.28 -9.17 4.27
CA ASP A 70 -0.39 -10.25 4.97
C ASP A 70 -0.80 -11.38 4.00
N TRP A 71 -0.53 -12.61 4.41
CA TRP A 71 -1.01 -13.81 3.77
C TRP A 71 -2.28 -14.30 4.46
N TYR A 72 -3.26 -14.68 3.63
CA TYR A 72 -4.55 -15.19 4.07
C TYR A 72 -4.83 -16.57 3.50
N ARG A 73 -5.67 -17.32 4.20
CA ARG A 73 -6.40 -18.48 3.68
C ARG A 73 -7.90 -18.20 3.72
N VAL A 74 -8.63 -18.73 2.75
CA VAL A 74 -10.09 -18.64 2.71
C VAL A 74 -10.69 -19.75 3.57
N ALA A 75 -11.53 -19.40 4.53
CA ALA A 75 -12.24 -20.32 5.40
C ALA A 75 -13.73 -19.92 5.44
N GLY A 76 -14.53 -20.52 4.56
CA GLY A 76 -15.93 -20.12 4.35
C GLY A 76 -15.99 -18.70 3.77
N ASP A 77 -16.63 -17.79 4.46
CA ASP A 77 -16.78 -16.38 4.12
C ASP A 77 -15.74 -15.47 4.78
N THR A 78 -14.68 -16.05 5.35
CA THR A 78 -13.69 -15.34 6.16
C THR A 78 -12.27 -15.52 5.62
N LEU A 79 -11.53 -14.42 5.45
CA LEU A 79 -10.07 -14.43 5.24
C LEU A 79 -9.37 -14.56 6.59
N LYS A 80 -8.71 -15.69 6.83
CA LYS A 80 -7.91 -15.90 8.04
C LYS A 80 -6.45 -15.58 7.78
N THR A 81 -5.88 -14.68 8.57
CA THR A 81 -4.46 -14.32 8.49
C THR A 81 -3.59 -15.53 8.82
N VAL A 82 -2.63 -15.81 7.97
CA VAL A 82 -1.63 -16.90 8.12
C VAL A 82 -0.34 -16.37 8.67
N SER A 83 0.18 -15.33 8.06
CA SER A 83 1.43 -14.68 8.42
C SER A 83 1.50 -13.28 7.79
N GLY A 84 2.39 -12.45 8.26
CA GLY A 84 2.59 -11.13 7.70
C GLY A 84 3.38 -10.22 8.62
N GLY A 85 3.56 -8.98 8.20
CA GLY A 85 4.27 -8.00 9.00
C GLY A 85 4.27 -6.60 8.39
N ASN A 86 4.77 -5.66 9.18
CA ASN A 86 4.93 -4.27 8.81
C ASN A 86 6.24 -4.04 8.05
N HIS A 87 6.18 -3.19 7.03
CA HIS A 87 7.29 -2.76 6.20
C HIS A 87 7.18 -1.27 5.92
N SER A 88 7.86 -0.48 6.73
CA SER A 88 7.89 0.99 6.58
C SER A 88 9.16 1.43 5.86
N GLY A 89 9.07 2.44 5.00
CA GLY A 89 10.25 2.94 4.33
C GLY A 89 9.98 3.85 3.14
N LEU A 90 10.99 3.96 2.27
CA LEU A 90 10.99 4.75 1.05
C LEU A 90 11.10 3.83 -0.16
N MET A 91 10.07 3.81 -0.99
CA MET A 91 10.10 3.18 -2.30
C MET A 91 10.52 4.19 -3.37
N THR A 92 11.44 3.76 -4.23
CA THR A 92 11.84 4.48 -5.44
C THR A 92 11.20 3.80 -6.64
N ILE A 93 10.44 4.55 -7.43
CA ILE A 93 9.66 4.05 -8.55
C ILE A 93 10.11 4.77 -9.81
N ARG A 94 10.38 4.02 -10.89
CA ARG A 94 10.76 4.55 -12.20
C ARG A 94 9.86 4.02 -13.29
N MET A 95 9.68 4.80 -14.34
CA MET A 95 8.99 4.33 -15.55
C MET A 95 9.91 3.40 -16.35
N GLN A 96 9.46 2.17 -16.60
CA GLN A 96 10.13 1.20 -17.45
C GLN A 96 9.12 0.67 -18.46
N ASP A 97 9.41 0.80 -19.74
CA ASP A 97 8.52 0.40 -20.85
C ASP A 97 7.08 0.94 -20.71
N GLY A 98 6.96 2.19 -20.24
CA GLY A 98 5.68 2.88 -20.07
C GLY A 98 4.89 2.45 -18.81
N LYS A 99 5.48 1.66 -17.90
CA LYS A 99 4.87 1.22 -16.65
C LYS A 99 5.71 1.63 -15.45
N PRO A 100 5.10 2.02 -14.31
CA PRO A 100 5.84 2.25 -13.08
C PRO A 100 6.37 0.92 -12.51
N VAL A 101 7.62 0.92 -12.09
CA VAL A 101 8.30 -0.23 -11.47
C VAL A 101 9.03 0.24 -10.22
N VAL A 102 8.84 -0.44 -9.09
CA VAL A 102 9.63 -0.22 -7.88
C VAL A 102 11.05 -0.72 -8.12
N THR A 103 12.03 0.18 -8.10
CA THR A 103 13.44 -0.13 -8.35
C THR A 103 14.26 -0.26 -7.07
N ALA A 104 13.77 0.29 -5.95
CA ALA A 104 14.38 0.16 -4.64
C ALA A 104 13.31 0.32 -3.54
N PHE A 105 13.53 -0.34 -2.41
CA PHE A 105 12.77 -0.16 -1.19
C PHE A 105 13.73 -0.10 -0.01
N GLU A 106 13.98 1.10 0.50
CA GLU A 106 14.78 1.32 1.70
C GLU A 106 13.87 1.21 2.92
N GLN A 107 14.02 0.12 3.69
CA GLN A 107 13.18 -0.17 4.84
C GLN A 107 13.78 0.31 6.15
N THR A 108 12.93 0.59 7.13
CA THR A 108 13.36 0.77 8.53
C THR A 108 13.99 -0.53 9.06
N THR A 109 14.94 -0.39 9.97
CA THR A 109 15.55 -1.56 10.64
C THR A 109 14.76 -1.94 11.89
N ASP A 110 14.80 -3.21 12.25
CA ASP A 110 14.12 -3.70 13.46
C ASP A 110 14.87 -3.36 14.76
N GLY A 111 14.14 -3.50 15.87
CA GLY A 111 14.70 -3.39 17.22
C GLY A 111 15.25 -2.01 17.53
N ALA A 112 16.43 -1.94 18.15
CA ALA A 112 17.05 -0.67 18.58
C ALA A 112 17.38 0.28 17.41
N GLY A 113 17.50 -0.23 16.20
CA GLY A 113 17.72 0.52 14.97
C GLY A 113 16.49 1.19 14.39
N PHE A 114 15.29 0.82 14.83
CA PHE A 114 14.03 1.27 14.24
C PHE A 114 13.90 2.80 14.23
N LEU A 115 13.88 3.43 15.40
CA LEU A 115 13.68 4.87 15.49
C LEU A 115 14.75 5.70 14.77
N PRO A 116 16.07 5.41 14.90
CA PRO A 116 17.08 6.10 14.12
C PRO A 116 16.91 5.96 12.61
N SER A 117 16.62 4.76 12.12
CA SER A 117 16.40 4.52 10.68
C SER A 117 15.11 5.19 10.18
N ALA A 118 14.03 5.14 10.94
CA ALA A 118 12.77 5.80 10.59
C ALA A 118 12.96 7.33 10.48
N LYS A 119 13.62 7.96 11.45
CA LYS A 119 13.92 9.40 11.40
C LYS A 119 14.78 9.77 10.19
N ARG A 120 15.75 8.95 9.83
CA ARG A 120 16.60 9.17 8.67
C ARG A 120 15.84 9.01 7.36
N ILE A 121 15.05 7.93 7.22
CA ILE A 121 14.34 7.61 5.99
C ILE A 121 13.19 8.60 5.75
N PHE A 122 12.38 8.88 6.77
CA PHE A 122 11.21 9.74 6.63
C PHE A 122 11.55 11.24 6.68
N GLY A 123 12.66 11.65 7.27
CA GLY A 123 13.13 13.03 7.30
C GLY A 123 12.04 14.03 7.69
N GLN A 124 11.70 14.94 6.79
CA GLN A 124 10.63 15.93 7.00
C GLN A 124 9.23 15.32 7.14
N HIS A 125 9.03 14.08 6.70
CA HIS A 125 7.76 13.36 6.77
C HIS A 125 7.62 12.52 8.05
N PHE A 126 8.63 12.53 8.92
CA PHE A 126 8.68 11.65 10.10
C PHE A 126 7.48 11.86 11.04
N ASP A 127 7.06 13.09 11.30
CA ASP A 127 5.93 13.36 12.20
C ASP A 127 4.59 12.84 11.65
N VAL A 128 4.42 12.83 10.32
CA VAL A 128 3.23 12.26 9.66
C VAL A 128 3.28 10.75 9.77
N TYR A 129 4.44 10.16 9.46
CA TYR A 129 4.68 8.73 9.59
C TYR A 129 4.42 8.24 11.03
N GLU A 130 5.01 8.89 12.03
CA GLU A 130 4.91 8.49 13.44
C GLU A 130 3.44 8.45 13.90
N ARG A 131 2.65 9.47 13.56
CA ARG A 131 1.21 9.48 13.88
C ARG A 131 0.43 8.38 13.16
N MET A 132 0.73 8.14 11.88
CA MET A 132 0.08 7.09 11.10
C MET A 132 0.43 5.71 11.64
N HIS A 133 1.72 5.45 11.87
CA HIS A 133 2.24 4.19 12.38
C HIS A 133 1.71 3.84 13.77
N ALA A 134 1.54 4.84 14.65
CA ALA A 134 1.00 4.65 15.99
C ALA A 134 -0.53 4.43 16.01
N SER A 135 -1.24 4.69 14.91
CA SER A 135 -2.70 4.61 14.87
C SER A 135 -3.17 3.27 14.32
N GLN A 136 -3.62 2.39 15.22
CA GLN A 136 -4.24 1.13 14.82
C GLN A 136 -5.52 1.35 14.00
N ASP A 137 -6.33 2.33 14.35
CA ASP A 137 -7.58 2.63 13.65
C ASP A 137 -7.34 3.01 12.17
N VAL A 138 -6.29 3.79 11.89
CA VAL A 138 -5.90 4.15 10.53
C VAL A 138 -5.48 2.91 9.73
N ARG A 139 -4.68 2.05 10.34
CA ARG A 139 -4.24 0.78 9.73
C ARG A 139 -5.43 -0.14 9.44
N ASP A 140 -6.31 -0.33 10.42
CA ASP A 140 -7.44 -1.25 10.30
C ASP A 140 -8.45 -0.74 9.25
N ALA A 141 -8.68 0.57 9.17
CA ALA A 141 -9.50 1.18 8.12
C ALA A 141 -8.89 0.97 6.72
N ALA A 142 -7.58 1.22 6.56
CA ALA A 142 -6.88 1.02 5.29
C ALA A 142 -6.89 -0.46 4.86
N ARG A 143 -6.65 -1.37 5.80
CA ARG A 143 -6.69 -2.82 5.56
C ARG A 143 -8.07 -3.27 5.12
N LYS A 144 -9.11 -2.85 5.82
CA LYS A 144 -10.50 -3.19 5.51
C LYS A 144 -10.88 -2.72 4.10
N GLU A 145 -10.55 -1.48 3.74
CA GLU A 145 -10.84 -0.91 2.43
C GLU A 145 -10.15 -1.71 1.31
N GLN A 146 -8.85 -1.97 1.46
CA GLN A 146 -8.07 -2.68 0.44
C GLN A 146 -8.44 -4.16 0.33
N LEU A 147 -8.81 -4.80 1.43
CA LEU A 147 -9.37 -6.16 1.39
C LEU A 147 -10.71 -6.20 0.65
N LYS A 148 -11.62 -5.24 0.89
CA LYS A 148 -12.89 -5.11 0.15
C LYS A 148 -12.65 -4.99 -1.35
N GLU A 149 -11.76 -4.10 -1.75
CA GLU A 149 -11.41 -3.89 -3.15
C GLU A 149 -10.83 -5.17 -3.77
N TYR A 150 -9.92 -5.83 -3.06
CA TYR A 150 -9.29 -7.08 -3.51
C TYR A 150 -10.31 -8.21 -3.70
N VAL A 151 -11.17 -8.42 -2.70
CA VAL A 151 -12.22 -9.44 -2.72
C VAL A 151 -13.21 -9.19 -3.87
N SER A 152 -13.65 -7.93 -4.03
CA SER A 152 -14.55 -7.51 -5.09
C SER A 152 -13.96 -7.74 -6.48
N ARG A 153 -12.72 -7.31 -6.71
CA ARG A 153 -12.04 -7.48 -8.02
C ARG A 153 -11.82 -8.94 -8.39
N ARG A 154 -11.68 -9.82 -7.42
CA ARG A 154 -11.49 -11.25 -7.61
C ARG A 154 -12.78 -12.07 -7.61
N GLY A 155 -13.91 -11.43 -7.33
CA GLY A 155 -15.21 -12.12 -7.23
C GLY A 155 -15.25 -13.17 -6.12
N LEU A 156 -14.51 -12.94 -5.01
CA LEU A 156 -14.50 -13.85 -3.88
C LEU A 156 -15.75 -13.65 -3.01
N ASN A 157 -16.36 -14.75 -2.56
CA ASN A 157 -17.49 -14.71 -1.64
C ASN A 157 -16.99 -14.67 -0.19
N VAL A 158 -16.43 -13.52 0.19
CA VAL A 158 -15.84 -13.26 1.50
C VAL A 158 -16.44 -11.99 2.08
N SER A 159 -16.81 -12.03 3.35
CA SER A 159 -17.43 -10.92 4.07
C SER A 159 -16.66 -10.49 5.31
N TYR A 160 -15.69 -11.30 5.75
CA TYR A 160 -14.94 -11.07 6.98
C TYR A 160 -13.44 -11.29 6.78
N TYR A 161 -12.65 -10.68 7.65
CA TYR A 161 -11.26 -11.11 7.89
C TYR A 161 -11.03 -11.38 9.38
N GLN A 162 -10.04 -12.20 9.72
CA GLN A 162 -9.78 -12.61 11.10
C GLN A 162 -8.28 -12.84 11.33
N ASP A 163 -7.73 -12.16 12.32
CA ASP A 163 -6.40 -12.43 12.85
C ASP A 163 -6.46 -13.55 13.90
N TYR A 164 -5.34 -14.26 14.09
CA TYR A 164 -5.26 -15.35 15.05
C TYR A 164 -5.55 -14.85 16.48
N GLY A 165 -6.51 -15.48 17.14
CA GLY A 165 -6.88 -15.16 18.53
C GLY A 165 -7.81 -13.95 18.68
N TRP A 166 -8.28 -13.35 17.57
CA TRP A 166 -9.21 -12.22 17.57
C TRP A 166 -10.54 -12.58 16.92
N ASP A 167 -11.56 -11.81 17.20
CA ASP A 167 -12.86 -11.94 16.55
C ASP A 167 -12.77 -11.55 15.07
N ALA A 168 -13.65 -12.14 14.26
CA ALA A 168 -13.76 -11.78 12.85
C ALA A 168 -14.30 -10.35 12.70
N VAL A 169 -13.70 -9.60 11.77
CA VAL A 169 -14.07 -8.22 11.44
C VAL A 169 -14.78 -8.23 10.10
N GLU A 170 -15.95 -7.60 10.02
CA GLU A 170 -16.70 -7.44 8.77
C GLU A 170 -15.97 -6.50 7.82
N LEU A 171 -15.88 -6.91 6.55
CA LEU A 171 -15.29 -6.13 5.46
C LEU A 171 -16.19 -4.98 5.00
#